data_cf8467acfa9ef55874bd4b71df3e9b3e
#
_entry.id   cf8467acfa9ef55874bd4b71df3e9b3e
#
_cell.length_a   1.000
_cell.length_b   1.000
_cell.length_c   1.000
_cell.angle_alpha   90.00
_cell.angle_beta   90.00
_cell.angle_gamma   90.00
#
_symmetry.space_group_name_H-M   'P 1'
#
loop_
_entity.id
_entity.type
_entity.pdbx_description
1 polymer ?
#
loop_
_entity_poly.entity_id
_entity_poly.type
_entity_poly.pdbx_seq_one_letter_code
_entity_poly.pdbx_strand_id
1 'polypeptide(L)'
;KTIYEEIPAVTDIYESRSQEGGMWMSAFAPIKEMDSDEFAVLEVDVPVTKILEAFKENSMRLVFFHSLRGAILVVLFILLYLIIRILIKRSVGRLIRVPLEIICKFIHRVRDGILESDLKVESGDELEVLANSFNEMVDGLRQKETMSHFLTNMEMLEVEAVTEGRKELGTKGDKRRVAILFCDIRGFTSICEDVEPERIILALNLYFDQMVPIIENWKGSLDKLIGDCIMAVFEESDGFRESEAALNCAIEMQALMEFVRDDLRSQNLPEFHVGFGVNTGPSVVGNLGAKSQLSRTVLGDSVNLAARVEALSKDGIESKVLFTEFTLEQLRIAPRHKLLMETIVKGKTNLVKVFEVDSEEVALKRSSMRTD
;
A
#
# COMPACT_ATOMS: atom_id res chain seq x y z
N LYS A 1 25.03 29.55 97.90
CA LYS A 1 24.60 30.71 97.12
C LYS A 1 23.24 31.16 97.58
N THR A 2 22.30 30.28 97.77
CA THR A 2 20.90 30.55 98.08
C THR A 2 20.77 31.29 99.45
N ILE A 3 21.60 31.00 100.41
CA ILE A 3 21.56 31.60 101.79
C ILE A 3 21.96 33.07 101.76
N TYR A 4 22.93 33.50 100.89
CA TYR A 4 23.41 34.87 100.74
C TYR A 4 22.61 35.74 99.77
N GLU A 5 21.91 35.13 98.84
CA GLU A 5 21.22 35.88 97.72
C GLU A 5 19.71 35.77 97.77
N GLU A 6 19.15 35.09 98.77
CA GLU A 6 17.67 34.78 98.91
C GLU A 6 17.08 34.18 97.59
N ILE A 7 17.87 33.51 96.80
CA ILE A 7 17.48 32.96 95.51
C ILE A 7 17.55 31.43 95.62
N PRO A 8 16.51 30.70 95.14
CA PRO A 8 16.55 29.25 95.05
C PRO A 8 17.69 28.76 94.15
N ALA A 9 18.39 27.70 94.61
CA ALA A 9 19.49 27.11 93.89
C ALA A 9 19.24 25.59 93.69
N VAL A 10 19.74 25.07 92.62
CA VAL A 10 19.69 23.62 92.34
C VAL A 10 21.15 23.13 92.23
N THR A 11 21.42 21.99 92.78
CA THR A 11 22.75 21.35 92.66
C THR A 11 22.96 20.71 91.35
N ASP A 12 24.18 20.44 91.00
CA ASP A 12 24.52 19.49 89.91
C ASP A 12 24.06 18.09 90.36
N ILE A 13 23.88 17.19 89.38
CA ILE A 13 23.54 15.80 89.65
C ILE A 13 24.69 15.14 90.39
N TYR A 14 24.39 14.52 91.53
CA TYR A 14 25.38 13.82 92.31
C TYR A 14 24.94 12.38 92.62
N GLU A 15 25.91 11.53 92.88
CA GLU A 15 25.69 10.14 93.30
C GLU A 15 25.49 10.09 94.80
N SER A 16 24.40 9.57 95.29
CA SER A 16 24.15 9.45 96.75
C SER A 16 25.10 8.46 97.41
N ARG A 17 25.68 8.86 98.53
CA ARG A 17 26.46 7.99 99.41
C ARG A 17 25.64 7.14 100.36
N SER A 18 24.31 7.19 100.23
CA SER A 18 23.36 6.37 101.03
C SER A 18 23.33 4.94 100.46
N GLN A 19 22.82 4.01 101.29
CA GLN A 19 22.70 2.58 100.98
C GLN A 19 21.81 2.27 99.76
N GLU A 20 20.96 3.24 99.31
CA GLU A 20 20.14 3.08 98.17
C GLU A 20 20.73 3.45 96.83
N GLY A 21 21.95 3.99 96.80
CA GLY A 21 22.63 4.36 95.58
C GLY A 21 21.71 5.08 94.58
N GLY A 22 22.27 5.88 93.68
CA GLY A 22 21.58 6.53 92.58
C GLY A 22 21.94 7.98 92.38
N MET A 23 21.49 8.52 91.25
CA MET A 23 21.72 9.94 90.92
C MET A 23 20.56 10.79 91.45
N TRP A 24 20.97 11.82 92.18
CA TRP A 24 20.06 12.75 92.88
C TRP A 24 20.39 14.18 92.51
N MET A 25 19.40 15.03 92.65
CA MET A 25 19.53 16.48 92.48
C MET A 25 18.73 17.14 93.63
N SER A 26 19.38 17.99 94.36
CA SER A 26 18.74 18.72 95.48
C SER A 26 18.43 20.15 95.08
N ALA A 27 17.25 20.56 95.34
CA ALA A 27 16.81 21.95 95.24
C ALA A 27 16.69 22.58 96.64
N PHE A 28 17.28 23.73 96.82
CA PHE A 28 17.33 24.47 98.05
C PHE A 28 16.49 25.74 97.89
N ALA A 29 15.58 26.02 98.81
CA ALA A 29 14.84 27.27 98.86
C ALA A 29 14.93 27.92 100.26
N PRO A 30 15.20 29.20 100.34
CA PRO A 30 15.13 29.89 101.64
C PRO A 30 13.72 30.08 102.08
N ILE A 31 13.47 29.75 103.35
CA ILE A 31 12.18 30.04 104.04
C ILE A 31 12.51 31.05 105.14
N LYS A 32 11.90 32.22 105.10
CA LYS A 32 12.00 33.27 106.07
C LYS A 32 10.80 33.22 107.03
N GLU A 33 11.10 33.21 108.33
CA GLU A 33 10.01 33.28 109.32
C GLU A 33 9.56 34.76 109.46
N MET A 34 8.21 34.96 109.57
CA MET A 34 7.54 36.28 109.38
C MET A 34 7.99 37.35 110.40
N ASP A 35 8.62 37.00 111.54
CA ASP A 35 9.02 37.93 112.65
C ASP A 35 10.47 37.80 113.08
N SER A 36 11.33 37.13 112.40
CA SER A 36 12.74 36.98 112.79
C SER A 36 13.67 37.12 111.53
N ASP A 37 14.95 37.50 111.80
CA ASP A 37 15.96 37.50 110.78
C ASP A 37 16.56 36.10 110.54
N GLU A 38 15.95 35.04 111.05
CA GLU A 38 16.41 33.67 110.88
C GLU A 38 15.82 33.06 109.56
N PHE A 39 16.71 32.37 108.84
CA PHE A 39 16.35 31.68 107.64
C PHE A 39 16.47 30.15 107.81
N ALA A 40 15.41 29.47 107.46
CA ALA A 40 15.46 28.01 107.24
C ALA A 40 15.69 27.74 105.76
N VAL A 41 16.33 26.68 105.48
CA VAL A 41 16.53 26.20 104.07
C VAL A 41 15.76 24.92 103.83
N LEU A 42 14.80 24.97 102.88
CA LEU A 42 14.12 23.75 102.49
C LEU A 42 14.99 23.06 101.46
N GLU A 43 15.38 21.86 101.72
CA GLU A 43 16.08 20.96 100.76
C GLU A 43 15.01 19.94 100.25
N VAL A 44 14.97 19.81 98.93
CA VAL A 44 14.11 18.79 98.33
C VAL A 44 14.99 17.94 97.41
N ASP A 45 15.18 16.70 97.78
CA ASP A 45 15.93 15.72 96.97
C ASP A 45 15.04 14.99 96.03
N VAL A 46 15.38 15.05 94.77
CA VAL A 46 14.66 14.39 93.65
C VAL A 46 15.55 13.31 93.08
N PRO A 47 15.07 12.06 93.02
CA PRO A 47 15.87 11.00 92.37
C PRO A 47 15.83 11.17 90.83
N VAL A 48 16.99 11.59 90.24
CA VAL A 48 17.15 11.87 88.84
C VAL A 48 17.02 10.59 88.00
N THR A 49 17.35 9.45 88.58
CA THR A 49 17.23 8.13 87.92
C THR A 49 15.82 7.87 87.37
N LYS A 50 14.78 8.12 88.20
CA LYS A 50 13.39 7.95 87.79
C LYS A 50 12.95 8.93 86.70
N ILE A 51 13.46 10.15 86.76
CA ILE A 51 13.20 11.17 85.73
C ILE A 51 13.86 10.77 84.42
N LEU A 52 15.13 10.32 84.46
CA LEU A 52 15.86 9.86 83.28
C LEU A 52 15.22 8.62 82.65
N GLU A 53 14.76 7.67 83.46
CA GLU A 53 14.07 6.49 82.96
C GLU A 53 12.73 6.87 82.26
N ALA A 54 11.93 7.74 82.86
CA ALA A 54 10.68 8.24 82.23
C ALA A 54 10.94 9.02 80.97
N PHE A 55 12.03 9.86 80.93
CA PHE A 55 12.46 10.54 79.69
C PHE A 55 12.93 9.59 78.62
N LYS A 56 13.69 8.56 78.97
CA LYS A 56 14.17 7.54 78.02
C LYS A 56 13.02 6.73 77.44
N GLU A 57 12.05 6.35 78.25
CA GLU A 57 10.87 5.62 77.82
C GLU A 57 10.00 6.47 76.91
N ASN A 58 9.73 7.72 77.25
CA ASN A 58 8.95 8.64 76.41
C ASN A 58 9.68 8.97 75.11
N SER A 59 11.01 9.19 75.15
CA SER A 59 11.79 9.47 73.94
C SER A 59 11.80 8.27 72.97
N MET A 60 11.95 7.04 73.53
CA MET A 60 11.88 5.82 72.69
C MET A 60 10.48 5.63 72.05
N ARG A 61 9.41 5.87 72.83
CA ARG A 61 8.04 5.85 72.25
C ARG A 61 7.87 6.88 71.14
N LEU A 62 8.38 8.09 71.31
CA LEU A 62 8.32 9.17 70.32
C LEU A 62 9.08 8.80 69.06
N VAL A 63 10.29 8.29 69.17
CA VAL A 63 11.13 7.81 68.05
C VAL A 63 10.42 6.65 67.32
N PHE A 64 9.86 5.70 68.07
CA PHE A 64 9.10 4.60 67.48
C PHE A 64 7.89 5.09 66.69
N PHE A 65 7.10 6.01 67.23
CA PHE A 65 5.92 6.57 66.47
C PHE A 65 6.34 7.38 65.28
N HIS A 66 7.46 8.13 65.34
CA HIS A 66 7.95 8.86 64.17
C HIS A 66 8.51 7.92 63.07
N SER A 67 9.22 6.87 63.45
CA SER A 67 9.73 5.87 62.51
C SER A 67 8.59 5.08 61.90
N LEU A 68 7.57 4.70 62.63
CA LEU A 68 6.37 4.01 62.12
C LEU A 68 5.59 4.91 61.16
N ARG A 69 5.39 6.19 61.47
CA ARG A 69 4.80 7.17 60.55
C ARG A 69 5.59 7.32 59.27
N GLY A 70 6.93 7.41 59.38
CA GLY A 70 7.82 7.45 58.21
C GLY A 70 7.67 6.22 57.32
N ALA A 71 7.67 5.02 57.91
CA ALA A 71 7.49 3.78 57.23
C ALA A 71 6.13 3.71 56.45
N ILE A 72 5.07 4.13 57.13
CA ILE A 72 3.72 4.19 56.50
C ILE A 72 3.70 5.13 55.32
N LEU A 73 4.30 6.32 55.43
CA LEU A 73 4.40 7.29 54.32
C LEU A 73 5.19 6.72 53.15
N VAL A 74 6.27 6.02 53.36
CA VAL A 74 7.08 5.37 52.32
C VAL A 74 6.22 4.29 51.60
N VAL A 75 5.50 3.46 52.35
CA VAL A 75 4.61 2.44 51.77
C VAL A 75 3.52 3.08 50.94
N LEU A 76 2.89 4.15 51.43
CA LEU A 76 1.87 4.90 50.67
C LEU A 76 2.43 5.52 49.40
N PHE A 77 3.66 6.05 49.44
CA PHE A 77 4.33 6.59 48.27
C PHE A 77 4.63 5.52 47.20
N ILE A 78 5.09 4.34 47.64
CA ILE A 78 5.32 3.20 46.74
C ILE A 78 4.01 2.75 46.10
N LEU A 79 2.94 2.66 46.88
CA LEU A 79 1.61 2.24 46.44
C LEU A 79 1.04 3.24 45.42
N LEU A 80 1.16 4.53 45.71
CA LEU A 80 0.76 5.59 44.80
C LEU A 80 1.55 5.55 43.49
N TYR A 81 2.86 5.36 43.58
CA TYR A 81 3.74 5.20 42.40
C TYR A 81 3.31 4.00 41.52
N LEU A 82 3.01 2.85 42.13
CA LEU A 82 2.54 1.66 41.42
C LEU A 82 1.18 1.90 40.73
N ILE A 83 0.25 2.56 41.43
CA ILE A 83 -1.05 2.93 40.85
C ILE A 83 -0.87 3.85 39.64
N ILE A 84 -0.09 4.91 39.80
CA ILE A 84 0.20 5.85 38.69
C ILE A 84 0.84 5.12 37.51
N ARG A 85 1.81 4.25 37.76
CA ARG A 85 2.48 3.45 36.73
C ARG A 85 1.50 2.55 35.96
N ILE A 86 0.57 1.90 36.68
CA ILE A 86 -0.47 1.06 36.06
C ILE A 86 -1.44 1.91 35.23
N LEU A 87 -1.85 3.07 35.75
CA LEU A 87 -2.74 3.98 35.03
C LEU A 87 -2.10 4.52 33.76
N ILE A 88 -0.84 4.98 33.83
CA ILE A 88 -0.10 5.46 32.66
C ILE A 88 0.06 4.33 31.62
N LYS A 89 0.46 3.12 32.06
CA LYS A 89 0.61 1.99 31.15
C LYS A 89 -0.70 1.62 30.42
N ARG A 90 -1.82 1.67 31.14
CA ARG A 90 -3.16 1.42 30.57
C ARG A 90 -3.59 2.54 29.62
N SER A 91 -3.38 3.80 29.99
CA SER A 91 -3.76 4.96 29.18
C SER A 91 -2.92 5.01 27.89
N VAL A 92 -1.61 4.92 27.99
CA VAL A 92 -0.71 4.87 26.82
C VAL A 92 -1.03 3.67 25.92
N GLY A 93 -1.32 2.50 26.52
CA GLY A 93 -1.71 1.32 25.76
C GLY A 93 -2.98 1.53 24.94
N ARG A 94 -4.01 2.15 25.51
CA ARG A 94 -5.30 2.37 24.84
C ARG A 94 -5.28 3.54 23.86
N LEU A 95 -4.64 4.66 24.24
CA LEU A 95 -4.67 5.89 23.48
C LEU A 95 -3.66 5.93 22.33
N ILE A 96 -2.55 5.21 22.44
CA ILE A 96 -1.48 5.27 21.45
C ILE A 96 -1.21 3.91 20.83
N ARG A 97 -0.96 2.88 21.65
CA ARG A 97 -0.50 1.59 21.12
C ARG A 97 -1.55 0.88 20.28
N VAL A 98 -2.79 0.84 20.74
CA VAL A 98 -3.88 0.14 20.03
C VAL A 98 -4.19 0.81 18.70
N PRO A 99 -4.40 2.15 18.61
CA PRO A 99 -4.59 2.81 17.32
C PRO A 99 -3.42 2.62 16.37
N LEU A 100 -2.18 2.71 16.87
CA LEU A 100 -0.99 2.50 16.05
C LEU A 100 -0.89 1.06 15.50
N GLU A 101 -1.23 0.05 16.28
CA GLU A 101 -1.29 -1.35 15.80
C GLU A 101 -2.35 -1.54 14.71
N ILE A 102 -3.49 -0.85 14.82
CA ILE A 102 -4.55 -0.87 13.81
C ILE A 102 -4.04 -0.24 12.52
N ILE A 103 -3.43 0.95 12.59
CA ILE A 103 -2.84 1.64 11.43
C ILE A 103 -1.76 0.76 10.77
N CYS A 104 -0.84 0.16 11.54
CA CYS A 104 0.19 -0.72 11.01
C CYS A 104 -0.39 -1.94 10.27
N LYS A 105 -1.41 -2.60 10.83
CA LYS A 105 -2.09 -3.71 10.16
C LYS A 105 -2.78 -3.28 8.87
N PHE A 106 -3.37 -2.11 8.86
CA PHE A 106 -3.99 -1.53 7.68
C PHE A 106 -2.95 -1.29 6.57
N ILE A 107 -1.81 -0.67 6.90
CA ILE A 107 -0.70 -0.45 5.96
C ILE A 107 -0.22 -1.77 5.35
N HIS A 108 -0.10 -2.84 6.15
CA HIS A 108 0.26 -4.16 5.63
C HIS A 108 -0.78 -4.71 4.64
N ARG A 109 -2.07 -4.56 4.92
CA ARG A 109 -3.15 -4.96 3.98
C ARG A 109 -3.06 -4.20 2.65
N VAL A 110 -2.85 -2.88 2.72
CA VAL A 110 -2.67 -2.04 1.52
C VAL A 110 -1.43 -2.48 0.72
N ARG A 111 -0.32 -2.75 1.38
CA ARG A 111 0.89 -3.30 0.73
C ARG A 111 0.62 -4.63 0.03
N ASP A 112 -0.22 -5.47 0.62
CA ASP A 112 -0.57 -6.79 0.07
C ASP A 112 -1.69 -6.68 -1.01
N GLY A 113 -2.01 -5.46 -1.48
CA GLY A 113 -2.95 -5.18 -2.56
C GLY A 113 -4.42 -5.08 -2.13
N ILE A 114 -4.73 -5.08 -0.84
CA ILE A 114 -6.10 -4.94 -0.34
C ILE A 114 -6.40 -3.45 -0.16
N LEU A 115 -7.06 -2.85 -1.13
CA LEU A 115 -7.40 -1.42 -1.15
C LEU A 115 -8.81 -1.17 -0.58
N GLU A 116 -9.01 -1.41 0.70
CA GLU A 116 -10.24 -1.07 1.43
C GLU A 116 -10.00 0.14 2.32
N SER A 117 -10.79 1.21 2.17
CA SER A 117 -10.72 2.44 2.97
C SER A 117 -11.62 2.35 4.21
N ASP A 118 -11.35 1.37 5.09
CA ASP A 118 -12.15 1.09 6.29
C ASP A 118 -11.40 1.33 7.61
N LEU A 119 -10.29 2.05 7.57
CA LEU A 119 -9.49 2.36 8.76
C LEU A 119 -10.24 3.32 9.68
N LYS A 120 -10.76 2.81 10.80
CA LYS A 120 -11.46 3.58 11.81
C LYS A 120 -10.60 3.73 13.06
N VAL A 121 -10.21 4.95 13.36
CA VAL A 121 -9.51 5.36 14.58
C VAL A 121 -10.26 6.57 15.13
N GLU A 122 -10.94 6.41 16.24
CA GLU A 122 -11.71 7.45 16.92
C GLU A 122 -10.94 7.89 18.18
N SER A 123 -9.83 8.58 17.99
CA SER A 123 -8.96 9.04 19.09
C SER A 123 -9.12 10.51 19.42
N GLY A 124 -9.69 11.31 18.51
CA GLY A 124 -9.85 12.77 18.66
C GLY A 124 -8.53 13.54 18.62
N ASP A 125 -7.45 12.93 18.12
CA ASP A 125 -6.09 13.47 18.05
C ASP A 125 -5.46 13.28 16.66
N GLU A 126 -4.14 13.50 16.58
CA GLU A 126 -3.38 13.38 15.34
C GLU A 126 -3.43 11.97 14.73
N LEU A 127 -3.73 10.93 15.52
CA LEU A 127 -3.85 9.55 15.02
C LEU A 127 -5.13 9.37 14.20
N GLU A 128 -6.22 10.04 14.56
CA GLU A 128 -7.44 10.07 13.75
C GLU A 128 -7.23 10.81 12.44
N VAL A 129 -6.54 11.96 12.47
CA VAL A 129 -6.16 12.70 11.25
C VAL A 129 -5.30 11.85 10.34
N LEU A 130 -4.34 11.11 10.91
CA LEU A 130 -3.48 10.19 10.16
C LEU A 130 -4.30 9.06 9.53
N ALA A 131 -5.23 8.46 10.26
CA ALA A 131 -6.10 7.40 9.76
C ALA A 131 -6.96 7.88 8.58
N ASN A 132 -7.54 9.08 8.68
CA ASN A 132 -8.32 9.69 7.61
C ASN A 132 -7.46 9.96 6.37
N SER A 133 -6.23 10.47 6.55
CA SER A 133 -5.30 10.69 5.44
C SER A 133 -4.90 9.38 4.75
N PHE A 134 -4.76 8.29 5.49
CA PHE A 134 -4.55 6.96 4.89
C PHE A 134 -5.76 6.47 4.10
N ASN A 135 -6.99 6.68 4.59
CA ASN A 135 -8.19 6.34 3.83
C ASN A 135 -8.26 7.12 2.52
N GLU A 136 -8.02 8.43 2.55
CA GLU A 136 -7.97 9.27 1.33
C GLU A 136 -6.90 8.79 0.34
N MET A 137 -5.73 8.40 0.83
CA MET A 137 -4.66 7.83 -0.01
C MET A 137 -5.09 6.50 -0.65
N VAL A 138 -5.74 5.61 0.10
CA VAL A 138 -6.24 4.32 -0.41
C VAL A 138 -7.35 4.53 -1.44
N ASP A 139 -8.26 5.48 -1.20
CA ASP A 139 -9.29 5.84 -2.17
C ASP A 139 -8.67 6.39 -3.48
N GLY A 140 -7.61 7.20 -3.37
CA GLY A 140 -6.85 7.66 -4.53
C GLY A 140 -6.17 6.50 -5.30
N LEU A 141 -5.57 5.54 -4.59
CA LEU A 141 -4.99 4.34 -5.20
C LEU A 141 -6.04 3.47 -5.88
N ARG A 142 -7.19 3.27 -5.25
CA ARG A 142 -8.33 2.54 -5.82
C ARG A 142 -8.90 3.20 -7.06
N GLN A 143 -9.02 4.54 -7.05
CA GLN A 143 -9.43 5.27 -8.25
C GLN A 143 -8.40 5.09 -9.37
N LYS A 144 -7.10 5.17 -9.06
CA LYS A 144 -6.04 4.92 -10.05
C LYS A 144 -6.10 3.51 -10.62
N GLU A 145 -6.29 2.49 -9.78
CA GLU A 145 -6.45 1.10 -10.21
C GLU A 145 -7.70 0.93 -11.10
N THR A 146 -8.84 1.47 -10.67
CA THR A 146 -10.06 1.44 -11.49
C THR A 146 -9.85 2.14 -12.84
N MET A 147 -9.20 3.32 -12.84
CA MET A 147 -8.90 4.04 -14.09
C MET A 147 -7.97 3.25 -15.00
N SER A 148 -7.02 2.48 -14.45
CA SER A 148 -6.11 1.67 -15.25
C SER A 148 -6.82 0.61 -16.09
N HIS A 149 -7.95 0.08 -15.62
CA HIS A 149 -8.77 -0.85 -16.40
C HIS A 149 -9.48 -0.22 -17.61
N PHE A 150 -9.60 1.11 -17.65
CA PHE A 150 -10.19 1.84 -18.78
C PHE A 150 -9.14 2.43 -19.73
N LEU A 151 -7.86 2.37 -19.37
CA LEU A 151 -6.77 2.86 -20.20
C LEU A 151 -6.14 1.71 -20.97
N THR A 152 -5.81 1.95 -22.24
CA THR A 152 -4.98 1.02 -23.00
C THR A 152 -3.54 1.03 -22.49
N ASN A 153 -2.78 -0.04 -22.76
CA ASN A 153 -1.35 -0.10 -22.38
C ASN A 153 -0.55 1.06 -22.93
N MET A 154 -0.88 1.56 -24.12
CA MET A 154 -0.24 2.74 -24.71
C MET A 154 -0.51 4.00 -23.88
N GLU A 155 -1.71 4.18 -23.41
CA GLU A 155 -2.11 5.32 -22.58
C GLU A 155 -1.48 5.25 -21.18
N MET A 156 -1.39 4.05 -20.59
CA MET A 156 -0.71 3.85 -19.30
C MET A 156 0.78 4.20 -19.37
N LEU A 157 1.49 3.75 -20.39
CA LEU A 157 2.91 4.08 -20.59
C LEU A 157 3.13 5.60 -20.75
N GLU A 158 2.19 6.30 -21.38
CA GLU A 158 2.25 7.76 -21.51
C GLU A 158 2.02 8.46 -20.17
N VAL A 159 1.03 8.01 -19.38
CA VAL A 159 0.74 8.54 -18.04
C VAL A 159 1.96 8.35 -17.12
N GLU A 160 2.59 7.19 -17.16
CA GLU A 160 3.83 6.93 -16.41
C GLU A 160 4.98 7.86 -16.83
N ALA A 161 5.21 8.00 -18.12
CA ALA A 161 6.26 8.86 -18.64
C ALA A 161 6.08 10.34 -18.26
N VAL A 162 4.83 10.82 -18.22
CA VAL A 162 4.49 12.16 -17.77
C VAL A 162 4.63 12.31 -16.26
N THR A 163 4.15 11.33 -15.50
CA THR A 163 4.20 11.34 -14.01
C THR A 163 5.63 11.32 -13.50
N GLU A 164 6.52 10.59 -14.18
CA GLU A 164 7.96 10.55 -13.87
C GLU A 164 8.75 11.75 -14.42
N GLY A 165 8.10 12.72 -15.06
CA GLY A 165 8.73 13.91 -15.62
C GLY A 165 9.63 13.63 -16.83
N ARG A 166 9.55 12.42 -17.41
CA ARG A 166 10.33 12.02 -18.59
C ARG A 166 9.76 12.63 -19.88
N LYS A 167 8.51 13.07 -19.86
CA LYS A 167 7.80 13.64 -21.01
C LYS A 167 6.77 14.67 -20.58
N GLU A 168 6.61 15.73 -21.35
CA GLU A 168 5.49 16.66 -21.20
C GLU A 168 4.28 16.14 -21.98
N LEU A 169 3.08 16.33 -21.40
CA LEU A 169 1.83 16.02 -22.09
C LEU A 169 1.70 16.94 -23.31
N GLY A 170 2.05 16.44 -24.48
CA GLY A 170 2.04 17.20 -25.72
C GLY A 170 1.35 16.46 -26.87
N THR A 171 0.87 17.21 -27.87
CA THR A 171 0.26 16.69 -29.09
C THR A 171 1.28 16.42 -30.20
N LYS A 172 2.59 16.41 -29.90
CA LYS A 172 3.64 16.13 -30.89
C LYS A 172 3.66 14.63 -31.17
N GLY A 173 3.49 14.26 -32.44
CA GLY A 173 3.66 12.91 -32.90
C GLY A 173 5.11 12.67 -33.40
N ASP A 174 5.64 11.49 -33.07
CA ASP A 174 6.94 11.04 -33.57
C ASP A 174 6.77 10.11 -34.74
N LYS A 175 7.52 10.36 -35.84
CA LYS A 175 7.53 9.47 -36.99
C LYS A 175 8.43 8.27 -36.71
N ARG A 176 7.83 7.08 -36.66
CA ARG A 176 8.51 5.81 -36.38
C ARG A 176 8.07 4.75 -37.38
N ARG A 177 8.89 3.71 -37.54
CA ARG A 177 8.44 2.48 -38.16
C ARG A 177 7.79 1.60 -37.12
N VAL A 178 6.59 1.14 -37.40
CA VAL A 178 5.80 0.27 -36.52
C VAL A 178 5.15 -0.84 -37.34
N ALA A 179 4.86 -1.97 -36.73
CA ALA A 179 3.95 -2.94 -37.28
C ALA A 179 2.57 -2.79 -36.64
N ILE A 180 1.56 -2.87 -37.46
CA ILE A 180 0.14 -2.71 -37.07
C ILE A 180 -0.56 -4.03 -37.34
N LEU A 181 -1.25 -4.52 -36.33
CA LEU A 181 -2.11 -5.70 -36.39
C LEU A 181 -3.56 -5.29 -36.21
N PHE A 182 -4.41 -5.68 -37.17
CA PHE A 182 -5.87 -5.70 -36.99
C PHE A 182 -6.33 -7.14 -36.89
N CYS A 183 -7.28 -7.39 -35.96
CA CYS A 183 -7.97 -8.66 -35.81
C CYS A 183 -9.45 -8.39 -35.65
N ASP A 184 -10.30 -9.00 -36.49
CA ASP A 184 -11.73 -8.73 -36.57
C ASP A 184 -12.54 -10.04 -36.61
N ILE A 185 -13.73 -10.06 -35.98
CA ILE A 185 -14.60 -11.22 -35.91
C ILE A 185 -15.40 -11.32 -37.21
N ARG A 186 -15.37 -12.47 -37.84
CA ARG A 186 -16.08 -12.72 -39.10
C ARG A 186 -17.60 -12.84 -38.90
N GLY A 187 -18.32 -12.01 -39.64
CA GLY A 187 -19.79 -12.03 -39.61
C GLY A 187 -20.40 -11.51 -38.31
N PHE A 188 -19.65 -10.71 -37.56
CA PHE A 188 -20.09 -10.21 -36.24
C PHE A 188 -21.42 -9.51 -36.29
N THR A 189 -21.70 -8.68 -37.32
CA THR A 189 -22.99 -8.01 -37.49
C THR A 189 -24.16 -9.02 -37.54
N SER A 190 -24.01 -10.11 -38.28
CA SER A 190 -25.05 -11.15 -38.36
C SER A 190 -25.19 -11.91 -37.03
N ILE A 191 -24.07 -12.14 -36.29
CA ILE A 191 -24.14 -12.76 -34.98
C ILE A 191 -24.92 -11.86 -34.01
N CYS A 192 -24.73 -10.54 -34.08
CA CYS A 192 -25.49 -9.58 -33.27
C CYS A 192 -26.97 -9.50 -33.56
N GLU A 193 -27.40 -9.84 -34.79
CA GLU A 193 -28.82 -9.89 -35.17
C GLU A 193 -29.52 -11.12 -34.59
N ASP A 194 -28.79 -12.23 -34.40
CA ASP A 194 -29.34 -13.52 -34.01
C ASP A 194 -29.18 -13.84 -32.50
N VAL A 195 -28.35 -13.09 -31.75
CA VAL A 195 -28.00 -13.39 -30.39
C VAL A 195 -28.30 -12.21 -29.45
N GLU A 196 -28.81 -12.49 -28.26
CA GLU A 196 -29.10 -11.48 -27.25
C GLU A 196 -27.86 -10.66 -26.86
N PRO A 197 -27.98 -9.30 -26.70
CA PRO A 197 -26.87 -8.40 -26.48
C PRO A 197 -25.97 -8.77 -25.26
N GLU A 198 -26.58 -9.23 -24.17
CA GLU A 198 -25.87 -9.62 -22.95
C GLU A 198 -24.92 -10.81 -23.22
N ARG A 199 -25.35 -11.77 -24.03
CA ARG A 199 -24.55 -12.93 -24.43
C ARG A 199 -23.43 -12.55 -25.37
N ILE A 200 -23.63 -11.55 -26.25
CA ILE A 200 -22.59 -10.99 -27.10
C ILE A 200 -21.50 -10.34 -26.24
N ILE A 201 -21.87 -9.52 -25.23
CA ILE A 201 -20.94 -8.85 -24.34
C ILE A 201 -20.09 -9.89 -23.56
N LEU A 202 -20.73 -10.93 -23.02
CA LEU A 202 -20.01 -12.02 -22.32
C LEU A 202 -19.02 -12.73 -23.25
N ALA A 203 -19.43 -13.02 -24.48
CA ALA A 203 -18.59 -13.69 -25.46
C ALA A 203 -17.40 -12.81 -25.89
N LEU A 204 -17.62 -11.51 -26.10
CA LEU A 204 -16.57 -10.54 -26.44
C LEU A 204 -15.56 -10.39 -25.30
N ASN A 205 -16.02 -10.27 -24.07
CA ASN A 205 -15.13 -10.17 -22.91
C ASN A 205 -14.25 -11.41 -22.80
N LEU A 206 -14.81 -12.62 -22.88
CA LEU A 206 -14.04 -13.86 -22.88
C LEU A 206 -13.01 -13.89 -24.01
N TYR A 207 -13.40 -13.45 -25.22
CA TYR A 207 -12.50 -13.35 -26.36
C TYR A 207 -11.36 -12.35 -26.12
N PHE A 208 -11.64 -11.13 -25.66
CA PHE A 208 -10.64 -10.12 -25.39
C PHE A 208 -9.70 -10.51 -24.26
N ASP A 209 -10.22 -11.11 -23.17
CA ASP A 209 -9.42 -11.59 -22.02
C ASP A 209 -8.39 -12.65 -22.44
N GLN A 210 -8.67 -13.41 -23.50
CA GLN A 210 -7.73 -14.39 -24.05
C GLN A 210 -6.75 -13.77 -25.05
N MET A 211 -7.18 -12.78 -25.85
CA MET A 211 -6.39 -12.21 -26.94
C MET A 211 -5.41 -11.11 -26.52
N VAL A 212 -5.82 -10.23 -25.59
CA VAL A 212 -4.98 -9.09 -25.17
C VAL A 212 -3.67 -9.53 -24.51
N PRO A 213 -3.61 -10.53 -23.63
CA PRO A 213 -2.36 -11.00 -23.04
C PRO A 213 -1.33 -11.49 -24.07
N ILE A 214 -1.78 -12.04 -25.23
CA ILE A 214 -0.85 -12.47 -26.29
C ILE A 214 -0.15 -11.24 -26.90
N ILE A 215 -0.89 -10.16 -27.13
CA ILE A 215 -0.32 -8.90 -27.64
C ILE A 215 0.79 -8.40 -26.70
N GLU A 216 0.54 -8.41 -25.39
CA GLU A 216 1.49 -7.98 -24.37
C GLU A 216 2.72 -8.88 -24.29
N ASN A 217 2.53 -10.20 -24.39
CA ASN A 217 3.62 -11.18 -24.38
C ASN A 217 4.58 -10.95 -25.56
N TRP A 218 4.05 -10.58 -26.73
CA TRP A 218 4.85 -10.20 -27.91
C TRP A 218 5.32 -8.74 -27.87
N LYS A 219 5.24 -8.05 -26.70
CA LYS A 219 5.67 -6.65 -26.52
C LYS A 219 4.91 -5.67 -27.40
N GLY A 220 3.72 -6.06 -27.85
CA GLY A 220 2.79 -5.17 -28.52
C GLY A 220 1.98 -4.35 -27.51
N SER A 221 1.44 -3.26 -28.00
CA SER A 221 0.51 -2.42 -27.23
C SER A 221 -0.86 -2.46 -27.87
N LEU A 222 -1.90 -2.75 -27.09
CA LEU A 222 -3.29 -2.55 -27.51
C LEU A 222 -3.50 -1.06 -27.74
N ASP A 223 -3.83 -0.66 -28.99
CA ASP A 223 -4.14 0.73 -29.32
C ASP A 223 -5.59 1.03 -28.97
N LYS A 224 -6.53 0.24 -29.50
CA LYS A 224 -7.95 0.34 -29.19
C LYS A 224 -8.75 -0.90 -29.57
N LEU A 225 -9.92 -1.03 -28.95
CA LEU A 225 -10.99 -1.91 -29.39
C LEU A 225 -12.00 -1.09 -30.18
N ILE A 226 -12.36 -1.54 -31.39
CA ILE A 226 -13.31 -0.87 -32.30
C ILE A 226 -14.46 -1.84 -32.54
N GLY A 227 -15.43 -1.85 -31.62
CA GLY A 227 -16.46 -2.89 -31.59
C GLY A 227 -15.83 -4.25 -31.28
N ASP A 228 -15.88 -5.17 -32.23
CA ASP A 228 -15.29 -6.51 -32.16
C ASP A 228 -13.84 -6.57 -32.68
N CYS A 229 -13.36 -5.48 -33.27
CA CYS A 229 -12.02 -5.40 -33.86
C CYS A 229 -10.96 -4.97 -32.84
N ILE A 230 -9.86 -5.70 -32.79
CA ILE A 230 -8.65 -5.38 -32.02
C ILE A 230 -7.66 -4.67 -32.92
N MET A 231 -7.19 -3.50 -32.52
CA MET A 231 -6.04 -2.83 -33.14
C MET A 231 -4.86 -2.85 -32.16
N ALA A 232 -3.75 -3.46 -32.59
CA ALA A 232 -2.51 -3.50 -31.81
C ALA A 232 -1.33 -2.94 -32.61
N VAL A 233 -0.37 -2.37 -31.90
CA VAL A 233 0.81 -1.73 -32.46
C VAL A 233 2.06 -2.33 -31.83
N PHE A 234 3.07 -2.60 -32.66
CA PHE A 234 4.34 -3.16 -32.25
C PHE A 234 5.45 -2.20 -32.68
N GLU A 235 6.25 -1.79 -31.71
CA GLU A 235 7.49 -1.02 -31.90
C GLU A 235 8.69 -1.96 -31.75
N GLU A 236 9.85 -1.60 -32.32
CA GLU A 236 11.07 -2.37 -32.11
C GLU A 236 11.40 -2.37 -30.59
N SER A 237 11.65 -3.54 -30.03
CA SER A 237 11.96 -3.74 -28.62
C SER A 237 13.11 -4.73 -28.46
N ASP A 238 13.71 -4.78 -27.27
CA ASP A 238 14.79 -5.71 -26.96
C ASP A 238 14.39 -7.16 -27.26
N GLY A 239 15.04 -7.71 -28.30
CA GLY A 239 14.88 -9.11 -28.72
C GLY A 239 13.93 -9.34 -29.90
N PHE A 240 13.03 -8.41 -30.22
CA PHE A 240 12.06 -8.56 -31.32
C PHE A 240 12.03 -7.35 -32.25
N ARG A 241 11.99 -7.63 -33.57
CA ARG A 241 11.61 -6.62 -34.55
C ARG A 241 10.09 -6.46 -34.52
N GLU A 242 9.60 -5.27 -34.78
CA GLU A 242 8.19 -4.92 -34.81
C GLU A 242 7.37 -5.86 -35.72
N SER A 243 7.89 -6.20 -36.89
CA SER A 243 7.26 -7.07 -37.88
C SER A 243 7.17 -8.53 -37.40
N GLU A 244 8.26 -9.02 -36.80
CA GLU A 244 8.32 -10.41 -36.25
C GLU A 244 7.36 -10.56 -35.08
N ALA A 245 7.32 -9.60 -34.16
CA ALA A 245 6.43 -9.59 -33.01
C ALA A 245 4.97 -9.58 -33.47
N ALA A 246 4.60 -8.68 -34.38
CA ALA A 246 3.22 -8.56 -34.86
C ALA A 246 2.73 -9.83 -35.60
N LEU A 247 3.57 -10.40 -36.46
CA LEU A 247 3.18 -11.59 -37.22
C LEU A 247 3.10 -12.85 -36.35
N ASN A 248 4.05 -13.06 -35.45
CA ASN A 248 4.01 -14.17 -34.51
C ASN A 248 2.83 -14.04 -33.52
N CYS A 249 2.51 -12.82 -33.09
CA CYS A 249 1.32 -12.54 -32.29
C CYS A 249 0.05 -12.97 -33.04
N ALA A 250 -0.12 -12.59 -34.32
CA ALA A 250 -1.25 -12.97 -35.13
C ALA A 250 -1.36 -14.50 -35.27
N ILE A 251 -0.26 -15.20 -35.51
CA ILE A 251 -0.21 -16.68 -35.61
C ILE A 251 -0.63 -17.30 -34.28
N GLU A 252 -0.14 -16.78 -33.16
CA GLU A 252 -0.47 -17.30 -31.83
C GLU A 252 -1.92 -17.06 -31.46
N MET A 253 -2.46 -15.84 -31.72
CA MET A 253 -3.87 -15.53 -31.53
C MET A 253 -4.77 -16.48 -32.35
N GLN A 254 -4.41 -16.73 -33.62
CA GLN A 254 -5.16 -17.64 -34.48
C GLN A 254 -5.07 -19.11 -33.98
N ALA A 255 -3.93 -19.52 -33.45
CA ALA A 255 -3.75 -20.84 -32.86
C ALA A 255 -4.63 -21.03 -31.59
N LEU A 256 -4.74 -19.96 -30.76
CA LEU A 256 -5.54 -19.97 -29.55
C LEU A 256 -7.05 -20.00 -29.84
N MET A 257 -7.51 -19.54 -31.00
CA MET A 257 -8.95 -19.45 -31.32
C MET A 257 -9.69 -20.79 -31.24
N GLU A 258 -9.02 -21.92 -31.35
CA GLU A 258 -9.67 -23.22 -31.13
C GLU A 258 -10.09 -23.40 -29.67
N PHE A 259 -9.21 -23.05 -28.75
CA PHE A 259 -9.48 -23.12 -27.30
C PHE A 259 -10.55 -22.08 -26.91
N VAL A 260 -10.48 -20.86 -27.45
CA VAL A 260 -11.49 -19.83 -27.22
C VAL A 260 -12.88 -20.29 -27.66
N ARG A 261 -12.98 -20.98 -28.84
CA ARG A 261 -14.25 -21.52 -29.30
C ARG A 261 -14.76 -22.65 -28.41
N ASP A 262 -13.88 -23.50 -27.90
CA ASP A 262 -14.28 -24.55 -26.97
C ASP A 262 -14.82 -23.96 -25.65
N ASP A 263 -14.18 -22.89 -25.14
CA ASP A 263 -14.65 -22.15 -23.95
C ASP A 263 -16.01 -21.47 -24.20
N LEU A 264 -16.15 -20.79 -25.33
CA LEU A 264 -17.44 -20.18 -25.73
C LEU A 264 -18.55 -21.21 -25.82
N ARG A 265 -18.29 -22.37 -26.47
CA ARG A 265 -19.21 -23.49 -26.61
C ARG A 265 -19.60 -24.06 -25.25
N SER A 266 -18.64 -24.23 -24.34
CA SER A 266 -18.87 -24.77 -23.01
C SER A 266 -19.83 -23.90 -22.18
N GLN A 267 -19.81 -22.59 -22.43
CA GLN A 267 -20.68 -21.61 -21.79
C GLN A 267 -21.96 -21.29 -22.60
N ASN A 268 -22.18 -22.04 -23.66
CA ASN A 268 -23.34 -21.82 -24.57
C ASN A 268 -23.36 -20.40 -25.15
N LEU A 269 -22.19 -19.83 -25.44
CA LEU A 269 -22.02 -18.53 -26.08
C LEU A 269 -21.76 -18.67 -27.57
N PRO A 270 -21.96 -17.61 -28.40
CA PRO A 270 -21.71 -17.65 -29.84
C PRO A 270 -20.22 -17.88 -30.11
N GLU A 271 -19.93 -18.75 -31.07
CA GLU A 271 -18.56 -19.03 -31.51
C GLU A 271 -18.07 -17.97 -32.49
N PHE A 272 -16.81 -17.59 -32.36
CA PHE A 272 -16.17 -16.59 -33.22
C PHE A 272 -15.15 -17.21 -34.16
N HIS A 273 -15.13 -16.69 -35.39
CA HIS A 273 -14.02 -16.88 -36.33
C HIS A 273 -13.40 -15.52 -36.58
N VAL A 274 -12.08 -15.45 -36.63
CA VAL A 274 -11.35 -14.19 -36.76
C VAL A 274 -10.48 -14.15 -38.01
N GLY A 275 -10.17 -12.95 -38.47
CA GLY A 275 -9.23 -12.70 -39.51
C GLY A 275 -8.21 -11.66 -39.09
N PHE A 276 -7.01 -11.75 -39.62
CA PHE A 276 -5.88 -10.91 -39.23
C PHE A 276 -5.28 -10.19 -40.44
N GLY A 277 -4.88 -8.94 -40.21
CA GLY A 277 -4.12 -8.15 -41.16
C GLY A 277 -2.94 -7.50 -40.50
N VAL A 278 -1.72 -7.81 -40.98
CA VAL A 278 -0.47 -7.24 -40.47
C VAL A 278 0.23 -6.41 -41.56
N ASN A 279 0.58 -5.19 -41.20
CA ASN A 279 1.38 -4.32 -42.08
C ASN A 279 2.44 -3.56 -41.29
N THR A 280 3.63 -3.49 -41.84
CA THR A 280 4.77 -2.76 -41.25
C THR A 280 5.09 -1.53 -42.13
N GLY A 281 5.25 -0.38 -41.48
CA GLY A 281 5.62 0.82 -42.21
C GLY A 281 5.75 2.08 -41.36
N PRO A 282 6.18 3.18 -41.98
CA PRO A 282 6.34 4.47 -41.30
C PRO A 282 4.95 5.01 -40.87
N SER A 283 4.84 5.37 -39.63
CA SER A 283 3.63 5.94 -39.01
C SER A 283 3.99 7.04 -38.02
N VAL A 284 3.02 7.86 -37.65
CA VAL A 284 3.16 8.87 -36.63
C VAL A 284 2.50 8.34 -35.36
N VAL A 285 3.29 8.16 -34.32
CA VAL A 285 2.84 7.75 -33.00
C VAL A 285 2.74 8.99 -32.11
N GLY A 286 1.58 9.26 -31.54
CA GLY A 286 1.39 10.46 -30.73
C GLY A 286 0.02 10.58 -30.11
N ASN A 287 -0.19 11.64 -29.35
CA ASN A 287 -1.44 11.94 -28.69
C ASN A 287 -2.36 12.72 -29.62
N LEU A 288 -3.55 12.20 -29.86
CA LEU A 288 -4.59 12.81 -30.67
C LEU A 288 -5.82 13.09 -29.80
N GLY A 289 -6.40 14.26 -29.95
CA GLY A 289 -7.67 14.61 -29.29
C GLY A 289 -7.75 16.08 -28.86
N ALA A 290 -8.77 16.37 -28.07
CA ALA A 290 -8.93 17.67 -27.44
C ALA A 290 -8.03 17.78 -26.19
N LYS A 291 -7.76 19.01 -25.75
CA LYS A 291 -6.98 19.24 -24.51
C LYS A 291 -7.55 18.54 -23.26
N SER A 292 -8.88 18.33 -23.25
CA SER A 292 -9.57 17.66 -22.17
C SER A 292 -9.64 16.13 -22.31
N GLN A 293 -9.29 15.58 -23.50
CA GLN A 293 -9.37 14.16 -23.75
C GLN A 293 -8.37 13.81 -24.86
N LEU A 294 -7.22 13.32 -24.47
CA LEU A 294 -6.16 12.86 -25.35
C LEU A 294 -6.15 11.34 -25.32
N SER A 295 -5.98 10.73 -26.50
CA SER A 295 -5.73 9.30 -26.64
C SER A 295 -4.44 9.11 -27.44
N ARG A 296 -3.56 8.26 -26.93
CA ARG A 296 -2.34 7.89 -27.68
C ARG A 296 -2.73 6.92 -28.78
N THR A 297 -2.32 7.22 -29.99
CA THR A 297 -2.65 6.38 -31.14
C THR A 297 -1.61 6.51 -32.25
N VAL A 298 -1.75 5.67 -33.25
CA VAL A 298 -0.90 5.64 -34.43
C VAL A 298 -1.71 6.10 -35.66
N LEU A 299 -1.11 7.01 -36.42
CA LEU A 299 -1.69 7.56 -37.62
C LEU A 299 -0.77 7.34 -38.83
N GLY A 300 -1.32 7.04 -39.98
CA GLY A 300 -0.59 6.94 -41.23
C GLY A 300 -1.20 5.98 -42.23
N ASP A 301 -0.67 6.02 -43.46
CA ASP A 301 -1.11 5.11 -44.53
C ASP A 301 -0.88 3.65 -44.19
N SER A 302 0.14 3.37 -43.33
CA SER A 302 0.44 2.02 -42.88
C SER A 302 -0.68 1.42 -42.03
N VAL A 303 -1.38 2.24 -41.23
CA VAL A 303 -2.56 1.84 -40.44
C VAL A 303 -3.72 1.47 -41.34
N ASN A 304 -4.01 2.36 -42.30
CA ASN A 304 -5.10 2.13 -43.27
C ASN A 304 -4.84 0.89 -44.14
N LEU A 305 -3.57 0.62 -44.46
CA LEU A 305 -3.19 -0.57 -45.21
C LEU A 305 -3.41 -1.84 -44.39
N ALA A 306 -3.01 -1.86 -43.10
CA ALA A 306 -3.23 -3.00 -42.22
C ALA A 306 -4.73 -3.35 -42.10
N ALA A 307 -5.57 -2.34 -41.87
CA ALA A 307 -7.03 -2.52 -41.80
C ALA A 307 -7.63 -3.11 -43.09
N ARG A 308 -7.12 -2.68 -44.24
CA ARG A 308 -7.57 -3.22 -45.54
C ARG A 308 -7.09 -4.65 -45.75
N VAL A 309 -5.87 -4.96 -45.36
CA VAL A 309 -5.33 -6.33 -45.45
C VAL A 309 -6.13 -7.24 -44.54
N GLU A 310 -6.53 -6.78 -43.33
CA GLU A 310 -7.42 -7.52 -42.46
C GLU A 310 -8.77 -7.81 -43.19
N ALA A 311 -9.38 -6.81 -43.79
CA ALA A 311 -10.67 -6.99 -44.53
C ALA A 311 -10.56 -8.01 -45.68
N LEU A 312 -9.40 -8.17 -46.30
CA LEU A 312 -9.14 -9.20 -47.33
C LEU A 312 -9.04 -10.61 -46.76
N SER A 313 -8.93 -10.78 -45.43
CA SER A 313 -8.88 -12.12 -44.83
C SER A 313 -10.17 -12.91 -44.97
N LYS A 314 -11.25 -12.29 -45.47
CA LYS A 314 -12.47 -12.96 -45.97
C LYS A 314 -12.17 -13.92 -47.13
N ASP A 315 -11.20 -13.49 -47.99
CA ASP A 315 -10.75 -14.22 -49.14
C ASP A 315 -9.56 -15.18 -48.82
N GLY A 316 -9.06 -15.14 -47.57
CA GLY A 316 -8.08 -16.06 -47.05
C GLY A 316 -8.58 -17.50 -47.04
N ILE A 317 -7.75 -18.40 -47.56
CA ILE A 317 -8.14 -19.79 -47.87
C ILE A 317 -7.89 -20.71 -46.66
N GLU A 318 -6.83 -20.42 -45.91
CA GLU A 318 -6.34 -21.35 -44.88
C GLU A 318 -6.35 -20.77 -43.47
N SER A 319 -5.30 -19.99 -43.16
CA SER A 319 -5.09 -19.50 -41.80
C SER A 319 -5.85 -18.21 -41.47
N LYS A 320 -6.22 -17.45 -42.52
CA LYS A 320 -6.78 -16.07 -42.40
C LYS A 320 -5.84 -15.08 -41.70
N VAL A 321 -4.54 -15.39 -41.61
CA VAL A 321 -3.48 -14.49 -41.12
C VAL A 321 -2.78 -13.90 -42.35
N LEU A 322 -3.14 -12.65 -42.66
CA LEU A 322 -2.62 -11.96 -43.84
C LEU A 322 -1.58 -10.92 -43.45
N PHE A 323 -0.60 -10.75 -44.35
CA PHE A 323 0.44 -9.73 -44.15
C PHE A 323 0.96 -9.19 -45.51
N THR A 324 1.54 -8.00 -45.48
CA THR A 324 2.02 -7.32 -46.67
C THR A 324 3.45 -7.68 -47.00
N GLU A 325 3.88 -7.40 -48.24
CA GLU A 325 5.28 -7.43 -48.65
C GLU A 325 6.17 -6.55 -47.76
N PHE A 326 5.67 -5.40 -47.29
CA PHE A 326 6.41 -4.52 -46.39
C PHE A 326 6.71 -5.17 -45.03
N THR A 327 5.82 -6.03 -44.54
CA THR A 327 6.07 -6.86 -43.37
C THR A 327 7.08 -7.95 -43.70
N LEU A 328 6.91 -8.65 -44.82
CA LEU A 328 7.80 -9.73 -45.27
C LEU A 328 9.26 -9.28 -45.35
N GLU A 329 9.51 -8.12 -45.95
CA GLU A 329 10.87 -7.55 -46.15
C GLU A 329 11.59 -7.25 -44.82
N GLN A 330 10.86 -7.12 -43.71
CA GLN A 330 11.42 -6.81 -42.39
C GLN A 330 11.62 -8.05 -41.50
N LEU A 331 11.14 -9.23 -41.91
CA LEU A 331 11.32 -10.47 -41.18
C LEU A 331 12.75 -11.01 -41.35
N ARG A 332 13.36 -11.47 -40.25
CA ARG A 332 14.63 -12.23 -40.32
C ARG A 332 14.37 -13.66 -40.79
N ILE A 333 13.31 -14.26 -40.31
CA ILE A 333 12.85 -15.60 -40.66
C ILE A 333 11.36 -15.50 -40.96
N ALA A 334 11.02 -15.73 -42.23
CA ALA A 334 9.62 -15.71 -42.64
C ALA A 334 8.98 -17.07 -42.33
N PRO A 335 7.74 -17.08 -41.74
CA PRO A 335 6.95 -18.32 -41.64
C PRO A 335 6.63 -18.86 -43.04
N ARG A 336 6.21 -20.10 -43.13
CA ARG A 336 5.67 -20.62 -44.40
C ARG A 336 4.46 -19.79 -44.81
N HIS A 337 4.44 -19.34 -46.02
CA HIS A 337 3.42 -18.44 -46.57
C HIS A 337 3.25 -18.61 -48.05
N LYS A 338 2.14 -18.15 -48.56
CA LYS A 338 1.88 -18.08 -50.01
C LYS A 338 1.34 -16.71 -50.41
N LEU A 339 1.62 -16.33 -51.64
CA LEU A 339 1.02 -15.13 -52.23
C LEU A 339 -0.48 -15.38 -52.38
N LEU A 340 -1.32 -14.56 -51.71
CA LEU A 340 -2.74 -14.61 -51.81
C LEU A 340 -3.23 -13.79 -53.02
N MET A 341 -2.79 -12.54 -53.10
CA MET A 341 -3.18 -11.63 -54.19
C MET A 341 -2.20 -10.45 -54.33
N GLU A 342 -2.33 -9.78 -55.45
CA GLU A 342 -1.76 -8.43 -55.66
C GLU A 342 -2.95 -7.45 -55.80
N THR A 343 -2.97 -6.41 -54.99
CA THR A 343 -4.09 -5.48 -54.95
C THR A 343 -3.64 -4.03 -54.99
N ILE A 344 -4.42 -3.16 -55.64
CA ILE A 344 -4.23 -1.72 -55.57
C ILE A 344 -4.90 -1.22 -54.31
N VAL A 345 -4.11 -0.68 -53.40
CA VAL A 345 -4.64 -0.08 -52.19
C VAL A 345 -5.03 1.36 -52.48
N LYS A 346 -6.28 1.72 -52.20
CA LYS A 346 -6.83 3.08 -52.42
C LYS A 346 -5.88 4.12 -51.79
N GLY A 347 -5.37 5.04 -52.61
CA GLY A 347 -4.38 6.04 -52.20
C GLY A 347 -2.92 5.69 -52.53
N LYS A 348 -2.64 4.48 -53.04
CA LYS A 348 -1.36 4.12 -53.64
C LYS A 348 -1.54 3.82 -55.13
N THR A 349 -0.58 4.22 -55.94
CA THR A 349 -0.54 3.94 -57.39
C THR A 349 0.07 2.56 -57.70
N ASN A 350 0.76 1.96 -56.73
CA ASN A 350 1.46 0.69 -56.92
C ASN A 350 0.65 -0.46 -56.30
N LEU A 351 0.76 -1.62 -56.98
CA LEU A 351 0.27 -2.90 -56.44
C LEU A 351 1.01 -3.25 -55.17
N VAL A 352 0.27 -3.76 -54.17
CA VAL A 352 0.80 -4.30 -52.95
C VAL A 352 0.55 -5.79 -52.91
N LYS A 353 1.58 -6.58 -52.64
CA LYS A 353 1.47 -8.03 -52.47
C LYS A 353 1.01 -8.36 -51.07
N VAL A 354 -0.02 -9.20 -50.99
CA VAL A 354 -0.56 -9.70 -49.76
C VAL A 354 -0.33 -11.20 -49.69
N PHE A 355 0.21 -11.66 -48.60
CA PHE A 355 0.55 -13.05 -48.33
C PHE A 355 -0.32 -13.60 -47.23
N GLU A 356 -0.61 -14.90 -47.28
CA GLU A 356 -1.25 -15.65 -46.24
C GLU A 356 -0.26 -16.64 -45.59
N VAL A 357 -0.24 -16.70 -44.25
CA VAL A 357 0.50 -17.70 -43.49
C VAL A 357 -0.08 -19.10 -43.71
N ASP A 358 0.75 -20.09 -43.94
CA ASP A 358 0.28 -21.48 -44.10
C ASP A 358 -0.37 -22.00 -42.82
N SER A 359 -1.45 -22.77 -42.94
CA SER A 359 -2.16 -23.38 -41.81
C SER A 359 -1.29 -24.30 -40.96
N GLU A 360 -0.24 -24.90 -41.53
CA GLU A 360 0.72 -25.72 -40.80
C GLU A 360 1.46 -24.92 -39.73
N GLU A 361 1.82 -23.66 -39.97
CA GLU A 361 2.49 -22.79 -38.98
C GLU A 361 1.56 -22.53 -37.79
N VAL A 362 0.27 -22.26 -38.04
CA VAL A 362 -0.74 -22.11 -36.98
C VAL A 362 -0.94 -23.41 -36.22
N ALA A 363 -0.96 -24.55 -36.89
CA ALA A 363 -1.11 -25.86 -36.27
C ALA A 363 0.11 -26.23 -35.40
N LEU A 364 1.33 -25.91 -35.85
CA LEU A 364 2.56 -26.12 -35.06
C LEU A 364 2.52 -25.29 -33.79
N LYS A 365 2.14 -24.02 -33.87
CA LYS A 365 1.99 -23.14 -32.70
C LYS A 365 0.95 -23.68 -31.72
N ARG A 366 -0.21 -24.13 -32.22
CA ARG A 366 -1.26 -24.74 -31.41
C ARG A 366 -0.79 -26.01 -30.68
N SER A 367 0.00 -26.84 -31.34
CA SER A 367 0.53 -28.06 -30.74
C SER A 367 1.48 -27.74 -29.57
N SER A 368 2.28 -26.68 -29.69
CA SER A 368 3.17 -26.26 -28.59
C SER A 368 2.37 -25.77 -27.35
N MET A 369 1.23 -25.12 -27.54
CA MET A 369 0.36 -24.64 -26.44
C MET A 369 -0.34 -25.76 -25.66
N ARG A 370 -0.45 -26.97 -26.24
CA ARG A 370 -1.06 -28.14 -25.57
C ARG A 370 -0.07 -28.89 -24.64
N THR A 371 1.21 -28.60 -24.77
CA THR A 371 2.29 -29.30 -24.04
C THR A 371 2.81 -28.50 -22.84
N ASP A 372 2.49 -27.24 -22.76
CA ASP A 372 2.75 -26.34 -21.62
C ASP A 372 1.49 -26.23 -20.73
#